data_275d14a7797e04eab42438bc38c719a7
#
_entry.id   275d14a7797e04eab42438bc38c719a7
#
_cell.length_a   1.000
_cell.length_b   1.000
_cell.length_c   1.000
_cell.angle_alpha   90.00
_cell.angle_beta   90.00
_cell.angle_gamma   90.00
#
_symmetry.space_group_name_H-M   'P 1'
#
loop_
_entity.id
_entity.type
_entity.pdbx_description
1 polymer ?
#
loop_
_entity_poly.entity_id
_entity_poly.type
_entity_poly.pdbx_seq_one_letter_code
_entity_poly.pdbx_strand_id
1 'polypeptide(L)'
;SVTGEIIVGNGPTAQHPTQPSTVTAKAGYKFDKWTDEDQKSFDDDAALKAASYLEDQTFTAHFTATEQTYRVKYLDEDKNVEIRDMSDPRDAHFGDEIKGYTEKIEISGYTFVRADDLTVGTDNEQNIVTVYYSEDTNEDDIPDKYQITFTYVSADADKGTVTGTTSEVATTYEITRDSVTGEIIVGNGPTAQHPTQPSTVTPKDGYRFEKWQQDDLTFFNSDDELRNSEYLEDQTFIAHFTVRRDLHYEIHYFYEDANGVVTEDTAAAIVSDIGVFGEKILTTTVPKESEFNGKHYVLERIEGADKQIGLDPKENMVNVYYSMDEIGEIDPDEPDNIPDKYQVTFQYISENPSYGTVSGKVKEVVTRPKNADGTYNMTAPVHPKAEVTVAGIGNYKFNRWSDGNTNYSAASEIAKAGFIADTTFTAYFSYSG
;
A
#
# COMPACT_ATOMS: atom_id res chain seq x y z
N SER A 1 121.87 51.83 -2.73
CA SER A 1 121.25 50.75 -2.00
C SER A 1 119.70 50.91 -2.01
N VAL A 2 119.05 49.96 -2.52
CA VAL A 2 117.59 49.89 -2.44
C VAL A 2 117.27 49.25 -1.11
N THR A 3 116.73 50.00 -0.21
CA THR A 3 116.47 49.54 1.16
C THR A 3 115.24 48.65 1.29
N GLY A 4 114.53 48.41 0.25
CA GLY A 4 113.32 47.49 0.30
C GLY A 4 112.29 47.90 1.34
N GLU A 5 112.29 49.16 1.81
CA GLU A 5 111.31 49.68 2.75
C GLU A 5 109.96 49.89 2.04
N ILE A 6 108.85 49.42 2.64
CA ILE A 6 107.53 49.69 2.16
C ILE A 6 107.20 51.14 2.43
N ILE A 7 106.96 51.93 1.36
CA ILE A 7 106.47 53.32 1.50
C ILE A 7 104.96 53.27 1.43
N VAL A 8 104.31 53.54 2.54
CA VAL A 8 102.89 53.70 2.60
C VAL A 8 102.56 55.10 2.08
N GLY A 9 101.79 55.17 0.97
CA GLY A 9 101.31 56.42 0.37
C GLY A 9 100.12 57.00 1.11
N ASN A 10 99.26 57.71 0.41
CA ASN A 10 98.02 58.28 0.97
C ASN A 10 97.16 57.19 1.63
N GLY A 11 96.41 57.55 2.68
CA GLY A 11 95.63 56.68 3.55
C GLY A 11 94.80 55.56 2.86
N PRO A 12 94.00 54.76 3.60
CA PRO A 12 93.30 53.61 3.06
C PRO A 12 92.31 54.05 1.98
N THR A 13 92.38 53.38 0.84
CA THR A 13 91.42 53.60 -0.28
C THR A 13 90.47 52.42 -0.33
N ALA A 14 89.13 52.72 -0.29
CA ALA A 14 88.11 51.72 -0.39
C ALA A 14 88.25 50.90 -1.67
N GLN A 15 88.08 49.58 -1.55
CA GLN A 15 88.16 48.64 -2.65
C GLN A 15 86.78 48.13 -2.99
N HIS A 16 86.60 47.78 -4.23
CA HIS A 16 85.33 47.19 -4.75
C HIS A 16 85.54 45.69 -4.96
N PRO A 17 84.52 44.87 -4.57
CA PRO A 17 84.57 43.46 -4.89
C PRO A 17 84.43 43.25 -6.41
N THR A 18 85.18 42.36 -6.97
CA THR A 18 85.09 41.98 -8.41
C THR A 18 84.15 40.85 -8.68
N GLN A 19 83.67 40.21 -7.66
CA GLN A 19 82.77 39.05 -7.69
C GLN A 19 83.31 37.94 -8.60
N PRO A 20 84.45 37.33 -8.29
CA PRO A 20 85.02 36.29 -9.13
C PRO A 20 84.31 34.94 -9.03
N SER A 21 83.45 34.78 -8.04
CA SER A 21 82.69 33.53 -7.82
C SER A 21 81.52 33.37 -8.80
N THR A 22 81.30 32.16 -9.22
CA THR A 22 80.12 31.79 -9.95
C THR A 22 79.03 31.31 -8.97
N VAL A 23 77.86 31.93 -9.02
CA VAL A 23 76.70 31.51 -8.23
C VAL A 23 75.83 30.56 -9.04
N THR A 24 75.70 29.34 -8.55
CA THR A 24 74.80 28.35 -9.19
C THR A 24 73.72 27.87 -8.19
N ALA A 25 72.48 28.21 -8.49
CA ALA A 25 71.36 27.74 -7.69
C ALA A 25 71.15 26.23 -7.94
N LYS A 26 70.76 25.51 -6.90
CA LYS A 26 70.23 24.13 -7.03
C LYS A 26 68.84 24.11 -7.70
N ALA A 27 68.48 22.97 -8.27
CA ALA A 27 67.13 22.78 -8.85
C ALA A 27 66.04 23.19 -7.84
N GLY A 28 65.06 23.95 -8.28
CA GLY A 28 64.01 24.49 -7.44
C GLY A 28 64.30 25.79 -6.70
N TYR A 29 65.53 26.30 -6.81
CA TYR A 29 65.91 27.57 -6.22
C TYR A 29 66.40 28.54 -7.27
N LYS A 30 66.28 29.84 -7.00
CA LYS A 30 66.90 30.94 -7.77
C LYS A 30 67.73 31.77 -6.83
N PHE A 31 68.78 32.39 -7.38
CA PHE A 31 69.52 33.37 -6.64
C PHE A 31 68.62 34.54 -6.23
N ASP A 32 68.65 34.93 -4.97
CA ASP A 32 67.89 36.03 -4.40
C ASP A 32 68.73 37.31 -4.29
N LYS A 33 69.80 37.24 -3.49
CA LYS A 33 70.60 38.39 -3.18
C LYS A 33 71.97 37.99 -2.57
N TRP A 34 72.87 38.95 -2.52
CA TRP A 34 74.06 38.91 -1.66
C TRP A 34 73.80 39.68 -0.36
N THR A 35 74.43 39.28 0.73
CA THR A 35 74.58 40.09 1.94
C THR A 35 76.05 40.16 2.34
N ASP A 36 76.48 41.35 2.87
CA ASP A 36 77.76 41.49 3.52
C ASP A 36 77.65 41.12 5.03
N GLU A 37 78.76 41.31 5.77
CA GLU A 37 78.83 41.02 7.21
C GLU A 37 77.90 41.93 8.02
N ASP A 38 77.64 43.14 7.54
CA ASP A 38 76.72 44.09 8.17
C ASP A 38 75.24 43.86 7.77
N GLN A 39 74.94 42.77 7.09
CA GLN A 39 73.58 42.39 6.61
C GLN A 39 73.01 43.36 5.54
N LYS A 40 73.92 44.18 4.91
CA LYS A 40 73.54 45.00 3.78
C LYS A 40 73.23 44.08 2.58
N SER A 41 72.09 44.28 1.92
CA SER A 41 71.66 43.47 0.79
C SER A 41 72.06 44.10 -0.55
N PHE A 42 72.38 43.23 -1.54
CA PHE A 42 72.62 43.56 -2.92
C PHE A 42 71.89 42.60 -3.83
N ASP A 43 70.98 43.15 -4.65
CA ASP A 43 70.02 42.36 -5.43
C ASP A 43 70.68 41.55 -6.58
N ASP A 44 71.89 42.03 -7.01
CA ASP A 44 72.68 41.39 -8.07
C ASP A 44 74.20 41.60 -7.92
N ASP A 45 74.95 40.96 -8.79
CA ASP A 45 76.41 41.06 -8.84
C ASP A 45 76.85 42.47 -9.20
N ALA A 46 76.10 43.25 -9.95
CA ALA A 46 76.43 44.61 -10.32
C ALA A 46 76.33 45.56 -9.13
N ALA A 47 75.28 45.39 -8.32
CA ALA A 47 75.05 46.14 -7.08
C ALA A 47 76.18 45.83 -6.06
N LEU A 48 76.54 44.53 -5.94
CA LEU A 48 77.67 44.12 -5.09
C LEU A 48 79.02 44.76 -5.52
N LYS A 49 79.33 44.72 -6.82
CA LYS A 49 80.53 45.30 -7.40
C LYS A 49 80.60 46.81 -7.26
N ALA A 50 79.51 47.49 -7.13
CA ALA A 50 79.47 48.93 -6.90
C ALA A 50 79.68 49.32 -5.44
N ALA A 51 79.65 48.41 -4.51
CA ALA A 51 79.92 48.65 -3.10
C ALA A 51 81.44 48.84 -2.87
N SER A 52 81.83 49.58 -1.84
CA SER A 52 83.24 49.86 -1.51
C SER A 52 83.54 49.67 -0.01
N TYR A 53 84.69 49.02 0.32
CA TYR A 53 85.03 48.58 1.64
C TYR A 53 86.47 48.94 1.98
N LEU A 54 86.74 49.23 3.22
CA LEU A 54 88.06 49.48 3.77
C LEU A 54 88.62 48.29 4.55
N GLU A 55 87.75 47.31 4.86
CA GLU A 55 88.04 46.13 5.66
C GLU A 55 87.67 44.87 4.91
N ASP A 56 88.19 43.73 5.37
CA ASP A 56 87.82 42.40 4.84
C ASP A 56 86.36 42.17 4.95
N GLN A 57 85.76 41.57 3.92
CA GLN A 57 84.33 41.28 3.86
C GLN A 57 84.06 39.86 3.41
N THR A 58 83.08 39.23 4.04
CA THR A 58 82.46 37.97 3.62
C THR A 58 81.10 38.25 2.97
N PHE A 59 80.94 37.81 1.76
CA PHE A 59 79.63 37.94 1.06
C PHE A 59 78.93 36.60 1.01
N THR A 60 77.68 36.57 1.50
CA THR A 60 76.85 35.38 1.52
C THR A 60 75.81 35.45 0.41
N ALA A 61 75.77 34.45 -0.47
CA ALA A 61 74.74 34.29 -1.48
C ALA A 61 73.49 33.65 -0.86
N HIS A 62 72.38 34.32 -1.02
CA HIS A 62 71.04 33.80 -0.59
C HIS A 62 70.25 33.27 -1.80
N PHE A 63 69.48 32.23 -1.56
CA PHE A 63 68.62 31.61 -2.56
C PHE A 63 67.18 31.51 -2.03
N THR A 64 66.24 31.76 -2.91
CA THR A 64 64.80 31.58 -2.63
C THR A 64 64.19 30.48 -3.50
N ALA A 65 63.16 29.83 -3.01
CA ALA A 65 62.43 28.83 -3.79
C ALA A 65 61.80 29.47 -5.05
N THR A 66 61.81 28.73 -6.13
CA THR A 66 61.13 29.16 -7.38
C THR A 66 59.64 29.13 -7.25
N GLU A 67 58.96 30.05 -7.91
CA GLU A 67 57.50 30.04 -8.07
C GLU A 67 57.10 28.83 -8.91
N GLN A 68 56.09 28.11 -8.43
CA GLN A 68 55.55 26.93 -9.05
C GLN A 68 54.03 27.02 -8.98
N THR A 69 53.36 26.06 -9.60
CA THR A 69 51.89 25.88 -9.45
C THR A 69 51.57 24.44 -9.19
N TYR A 70 50.40 24.20 -8.57
CA TYR A 70 49.82 22.86 -8.43
C TYR A 70 48.35 22.89 -8.84
N ARG A 71 47.79 21.71 -9.08
CA ARG A 71 46.37 21.53 -9.36
C ARG A 71 45.78 20.49 -8.42
N VAL A 72 44.45 20.50 -8.29
CA VAL A 72 43.71 19.54 -7.48
C VAL A 72 42.84 18.65 -8.39
N LYS A 73 42.99 17.35 -8.23
CA LYS A 73 42.23 16.31 -8.91
C LYS A 73 41.21 15.74 -7.93
N TYR A 74 39.94 15.59 -8.38
CA TYR A 74 38.86 15.03 -7.60
C TYR A 74 38.47 13.67 -8.18
N LEU A 75 38.65 12.60 -7.40
CA LEU A 75 38.56 11.23 -7.88
C LEU A 75 37.57 10.42 -7.07
N ASP A 76 36.69 9.67 -7.76
CA ASP A 76 35.96 8.57 -7.15
C ASP A 76 36.97 7.44 -6.88
N GLU A 77 37.17 7.11 -5.60
CA GLU A 77 38.15 6.11 -5.17
C GLU A 77 37.77 4.70 -5.63
N ASP A 78 36.47 4.40 -5.63
CA ASP A 78 35.95 3.05 -5.91
C ASP A 78 35.99 2.72 -7.41
N LYS A 79 35.71 3.71 -8.25
CA LYS A 79 35.64 3.58 -9.70
C LYS A 79 36.90 4.03 -10.40
N ASN A 80 37.78 4.75 -9.69
CA ASN A 80 38.99 5.35 -10.21
C ASN A 80 38.74 6.30 -11.40
N VAL A 81 37.70 7.13 -11.29
CA VAL A 81 37.29 8.10 -12.33
C VAL A 81 37.24 9.51 -11.74
N GLU A 82 37.57 10.50 -12.59
CA GLU A 82 37.39 11.90 -12.20
C GLU A 82 35.90 12.23 -12.11
N ILE A 83 35.48 12.81 -10.98
CA ILE A 83 34.11 13.20 -10.70
C ILE A 83 33.85 14.69 -10.86
N ARG A 84 34.93 15.45 -11.08
CA ARG A 84 34.92 16.89 -11.36
C ARG A 84 36.17 17.25 -12.16
N ASP A 85 36.07 18.28 -12.98
CA ASP A 85 37.25 18.85 -13.65
C ASP A 85 38.32 19.26 -12.68
N MET A 86 39.58 18.99 -13.04
CA MET A 86 40.74 19.40 -12.27
C MET A 86 40.73 20.92 -12.04
N SER A 87 41.19 21.39 -10.88
CA SER A 87 41.21 22.81 -10.56
C SER A 87 42.09 23.61 -11.51
N ASP A 88 41.84 24.92 -11.60
CA ASP A 88 42.80 25.85 -12.17
C ASP A 88 44.12 25.76 -11.41
N PRO A 89 45.26 26.14 -12.04
CA PRO A 89 46.57 26.21 -11.36
C PRO A 89 46.50 27.15 -10.16
N ARG A 90 47.11 26.72 -9.05
CA ARG A 90 47.23 27.49 -7.80
C ARG A 90 48.70 27.78 -7.54
N ASP A 91 48.99 28.99 -7.10
CA ASP A 91 50.33 29.43 -6.84
C ASP A 91 50.96 28.73 -5.63
N ALA A 92 52.20 28.34 -5.75
CA ALA A 92 53.02 27.73 -4.70
C ALA A 92 54.51 27.98 -4.97
N HIS A 93 55.38 27.54 -4.05
CA HIS A 93 56.80 27.56 -4.23
C HIS A 93 57.38 26.15 -4.19
N PHE A 94 58.50 25.97 -4.82
CA PHE A 94 59.24 24.72 -4.73
C PHE A 94 59.49 24.32 -3.26
N GLY A 95 59.15 23.08 -2.93
CA GLY A 95 59.28 22.55 -1.58
C GLY A 95 58.11 22.85 -0.63
N ASP A 96 57.10 23.61 -1.07
CA ASP A 96 55.90 23.82 -0.26
C ASP A 96 55.21 22.49 -0.01
N GLU A 97 54.73 22.29 1.20
CA GLU A 97 53.92 21.13 1.57
C GLU A 97 52.46 21.51 1.58
N ILE A 98 51.71 20.95 0.62
CA ILE A 98 50.25 21.12 0.50
C ILE A 98 49.57 19.95 1.19
N LYS A 99 48.79 20.23 2.23
CA LYS A 99 47.98 19.23 2.92
C LYS A 99 46.70 18.95 2.12
N GLY A 100 46.60 17.75 1.51
CA GLY A 100 45.56 17.41 0.58
C GLY A 100 44.15 17.56 1.15
N TYR A 101 43.94 17.26 2.45
CA TYR A 101 42.63 17.40 3.09
C TYR A 101 42.07 18.83 3.13
N THR A 102 42.97 19.86 3.00
CA THR A 102 42.54 21.26 2.93
C THR A 102 41.93 21.63 1.58
N GLU A 103 42.13 20.80 0.58
CA GLU A 103 41.69 20.97 -0.80
C GLU A 103 40.33 20.32 -1.09
N LYS A 104 39.75 19.67 -0.09
CA LYS A 104 38.41 19.07 -0.23
C LYS A 104 37.33 20.11 -0.45
N ILE A 105 36.35 19.77 -1.27
CA ILE A 105 35.17 20.58 -1.59
C ILE A 105 33.93 19.72 -1.49
N GLU A 106 32.77 20.35 -1.37
CA GLU A 106 31.46 19.65 -1.44
C GLU A 106 31.20 19.23 -2.89
N ILE A 107 30.83 17.95 -3.09
CA ILE A 107 30.43 17.37 -4.35
C ILE A 107 29.13 16.57 -4.09
N SER A 108 28.02 17.02 -4.66
CA SER A 108 26.71 16.36 -4.45
C SER A 108 26.74 14.90 -4.87
N GLY A 109 26.18 14.02 -4.02
CA GLY A 109 26.18 12.57 -4.21
C GLY A 109 27.49 11.88 -3.88
N TYR A 110 28.45 12.61 -3.30
CA TYR A 110 29.76 12.09 -2.88
C TYR A 110 30.17 12.61 -1.52
N THR A 111 30.84 11.78 -0.74
CA THR A 111 31.47 12.19 0.52
C THR A 111 32.98 12.04 0.44
N PHE A 112 33.70 12.95 1.13
CA PHE A 112 35.17 12.94 1.22
C PHE A 112 35.66 11.70 1.96
N VAL A 113 36.61 10.99 1.36
CA VAL A 113 37.24 9.80 1.95
C VAL A 113 38.64 10.10 2.51
N ARG A 114 39.53 10.57 1.67
CA ARG A 114 40.95 10.90 2.02
C ARG A 114 41.57 11.80 0.97
N ALA A 115 42.77 12.29 1.24
CA ALA A 115 43.55 13.03 0.25
C ALA A 115 45.04 12.71 0.36
N ASP A 116 45.73 12.84 -0.76
CA ASP A 116 47.20 12.73 -0.78
C ASP A 116 47.82 14.11 -0.56
N ASP A 117 48.82 14.19 0.33
CA ASP A 117 49.65 15.38 0.51
C ASP A 117 50.61 15.54 -0.67
N LEU A 118 50.98 16.78 -0.99
CA LEU A 118 51.94 17.10 -2.05
C LEU A 118 53.11 17.92 -1.51
N THR A 119 54.35 17.50 -1.83
CA THR A 119 55.49 18.38 -1.78
C THR A 119 55.72 18.92 -3.19
N VAL A 120 55.67 20.26 -3.34
CA VAL A 120 55.74 20.92 -4.65
C VAL A 120 57.10 20.75 -5.30
N GLY A 121 57.15 20.11 -6.47
CA GLY A 121 58.31 19.88 -7.27
C GLY A 121 58.55 21.00 -8.31
N THR A 122 59.60 20.81 -9.16
CA THR A 122 59.95 21.75 -10.24
C THR A 122 59.11 21.54 -11.50
N ASP A 123 58.39 20.47 -11.62
CA ASP A 123 57.50 20.15 -12.75
C ASP A 123 56.04 20.40 -12.34
N ASN A 124 55.44 21.49 -12.81
CA ASN A 124 54.10 21.90 -12.50
C ASN A 124 53.03 20.89 -12.98
N GLU A 125 53.30 20.09 -14.01
CA GLU A 125 52.37 19.08 -14.49
C GLU A 125 52.28 17.87 -13.56
N GLN A 126 53.32 17.63 -12.76
CA GLN A 126 53.36 16.58 -11.75
C GLN A 126 52.91 17.07 -10.36
N ASN A 127 52.75 18.36 -10.18
CA ASN A 127 52.28 18.95 -8.94
C ASN A 127 50.76 18.82 -8.83
N ILE A 128 50.26 17.62 -8.48
CA ILE A 128 48.83 17.30 -8.39
C ILE A 128 48.52 16.80 -6.98
N VAL A 129 47.60 17.47 -6.31
CA VAL A 129 46.93 16.97 -5.09
C VAL A 129 45.76 16.14 -5.54
N THR A 130 45.64 14.91 -5.07
CA THR A 130 44.44 14.07 -5.33
C THR A 130 43.57 13.99 -4.09
N VAL A 131 42.30 14.37 -4.26
CA VAL A 131 41.27 14.28 -3.22
C VAL A 131 40.29 13.18 -3.64
N TYR A 132 40.10 12.19 -2.75
CA TYR A 132 39.30 11.00 -3.01
C TYR A 132 37.94 11.08 -2.35
N TYR A 133 36.94 10.70 -3.10
CA TYR A 133 35.52 10.65 -2.71
C TYR A 133 34.97 9.28 -2.94
N SER A 134 33.86 8.97 -2.28
CA SER A 134 33.03 7.79 -2.54
C SER A 134 31.57 8.21 -2.68
N GLU A 135 30.78 7.45 -3.42
CA GLU A 135 29.34 7.72 -3.55
C GLU A 135 28.67 7.76 -2.18
N ASP A 136 27.78 8.74 -2.01
CA ASP A 136 26.96 9.00 -0.83
C ASP A 136 25.64 9.62 -1.35
N THR A 137 24.71 8.75 -1.79
CA THR A 137 23.49 9.18 -2.47
C THR A 137 22.45 9.73 -1.51
N ASN A 138 22.54 9.37 -0.24
CA ASN A 138 21.65 9.86 0.81
C ASN A 138 22.20 11.08 1.56
N GLU A 139 23.43 11.50 1.24
CA GLU A 139 24.13 12.69 1.79
C GLU A 139 24.22 12.67 3.33
N ASP A 140 24.49 11.49 3.91
CA ASP A 140 24.64 11.31 5.37
C ASP A 140 26.10 11.28 5.85
N ASP A 141 27.04 11.62 4.97
CA ASP A 141 28.50 11.64 5.18
C ASP A 141 29.13 10.24 5.36
N ILE A 142 28.41 9.17 5.03
CA ILE A 142 28.89 7.79 5.03
C ILE A 142 28.82 7.23 3.61
N PRO A 143 29.94 6.70 3.04
CA PRO A 143 29.88 6.09 1.72
C PRO A 143 28.84 4.95 1.62
N ASP A 144 28.08 4.94 0.54
CA ASP A 144 27.05 3.92 0.27
C ASP A 144 27.59 2.48 0.36
N LYS A 145 28.88 2.28 0.00
CA LYS A 145 29.53 0.95 0.08
C LYS A 145 29.63 0.37 1.51
N TYR A 146 29.43 1.18 2.53
CA TYR A 146 29.42 0.76 3.94
C TYR A 146 28.00 0.67 4.52
N GLN A 147 26.99 0.86 3.67
CA GLN A 147 25.59 0.86 4.04
C GLN A 147 24.78 -0.18 3.27
N ILE A 148 23.63 -0.55 3.82
CA ILE A 148 22.60 -1.32 3.14
C ILE A 148 21.28 -0.60 3.26
N THR A 149 20.38 -0.85 2.31
CA THR A 149 19.05 -0.23 2.24
C THR A 149 17.96 -1.28 2.44
N PHE A 150 17.04 -1.01 3.36
CA PHE A 150 15.79 -1.75 3.49
C PHE A 150 14.66 -0.96 2.85
N THR A 151 13.97 -1.57 1.89
CA THR A 151 12.86 -0.96 1.15
C THR A 151 11.57 -1.69 1.44
N TYR A 152 10.49 -0.95 1.67
CA TYR A 152 9.16 -1.47 2.01
C TYR A 152 8.15 -1.09 0.93
N VAL A 153 7.52 -2.07 0.30
CA VAL A 153 6.57 -1.87 -0.80
C VAL A 153 5.28 -2.68 -0.61
N SER A 154 4.22 -2.26 -1.27
CA SER A 154 2.99 -3.04 -1.33
C SER A 154 3.02 -4.00 -2.51
N ALA A 155 2.60 -5.26 -2.32
CA ALA A 155 2.41 -6.23 -3.38
C ALA A 155 1.28 -5.83 -4.34
N ASP A 156 0.26 -5.16 -3.81
CA ASP A 156 -0.93 -4.76 -4.57
C ASP A 156 -1.55 -3.51 -3.94
N ALA A 157 -1.33 -2.39 -4.60
CA ALA A 157 -1.82 -1.08 -4.13
C ALA A 157 -3.35 -0.98 -4.12
N ASP A 158 -4.07 -1.86 -4.81
CA ASP A 158 -5.53 -1.92 -4.77
C ASP A 158 -6.06 -2.63 -3.53
N LYS A 159 -5.22 -3.41 -2.84
CA LYS A 159 -5.56 -4.13 -1.61
C LYS A 159 -5.04 -3.48 -0.34
N GLY A 160 -3.98 -2.68 -0.46
CA GLY A 160 -3.40 -1.96 0.67
C GLY A 160 -2.17 -1.17 0.29
N THR A 161 -1.76 -0.27 1.16
CA THR A 161 -0.64 0.65 0.91
C THR A 161 0.42 0.53 2.00
N VAL A 162 1.63 0.85 1.62
CA VAL A 162 2.76 1.07 2.54
C VAL A 162 3.12 2.55 2.45
N THR A 163 3.12 3.25 3.58
CA THR A 163 3.35 4.69 3.68
C THR A 163 4.32 5.02 4.82
N GLY A 164 4.63 6.28 4.99
CA GLY A 164 5.62 6.72 5.99
C GLY A 164 7.04 6.61 5.43
N THR A 165 7.99 6.18 6.24
CA THR A 165 9.36 5.92 5.80
C THR A 165 9.41 4.56 5.10
N THR A 166 9.41 4.57 3.78
CA THR A 166 9.39 3.36 2.95
C THR A 166 10.78 2.87 2.55
N SER A 167 11.81 3.59 2.95
CA SER A 167 13.21 3.21 2.77
C SER A 167 14.01 3.65 4.00
N GLU A 168 14.85 2.79 4.51
CA GLU A 168 15.78 3.08 5.59
C GLU A 168 17.16 2.56 5.25
N VAL A 169 18.20 3.28 5.72
CA VAL A 169 19.58 2.94 5.50
C VAL A 169 20.19 2.51 6.82
N ALA A 170 20.99 1.46 6.78
CA ALA A 170 21.72 0.96 7.94
C ALA A 170 23.21 0.77 7.61
N THR A 171 24.07 1.24 8.50
CA THR A 171 25.52 1.15 8.33
C THR A 171 26.04 -0.18 8.83
N THR A 172 26.73 -0.92 7.96
CA THR A 172 27.28 -2.26 8.25
C THR A 172 28.70 -2.26 8.83
N TYR A 173 29.39 -1.11 8.78
CA TYR A 173 30.73 -0.92 9.32
C TYR A 173 30.75 0.16 10.40
N GLU A 174 31.69 0.04 11.33
CA GLU A 174 31.98 1.13 12.25
C GLU A 174 32.71 2.22 11.46
N ILE A 175 32.10 3.37 11.25
CA ILE A 175 32.66 4.51 10.50
C ILE A 175 32.87 5.67 11.43
N THR A 176 34.09 6.19 11.42
CA THR A 176 34.47 7.43 12.11
C THR A 176 35.28 8.34 11.19
N ARG A 177 35.46 9.57 11.58
CA ARG A 177 36.30 10.52 10.84
C ARG A 177 37.42 11.03 11.70
N ASP A 178 38.61 11.16 11.12
CA ASP A 178 39.72 11.84 11.77
C ASP A 178 39.33 13.28 12.11
N SER A 179 39.59 13.70 13.33
CA SER A 179 39.16 15.00 13.85
C SER A 179 39.89 16.20 13.22
N VAL A 180 41.03 15.99 12.57
CA VAL A 180 41.86 17.02 11.95
C VAL A 180 41.66 17.03 10.43
N THR A 181 41.82 15.87 9.81
CA THR A 181 41.77 15.76 8.35
C THR A 181 40.36 15.57 7.82
N GLY A 182 39.44 14.98 8.63
CA GLY A 182 38.13 14.58 8.23
C GLY A 182 38.11 13.30 7.39
N GLU A 183 39.25 12.61 7.26
CA GLU A 183 39.35 11.35 6.53
C GLU A 183 38.55 10.24 7.18
N ILE A 184 37.98 9.34 6.38
CA ILE A 184 37.21 8.22 6.87
C ILE A 184 38.14 7.17 7.49
N ILE A 185 37.76 6.72 8.68
CA ILE A 185 38.38 5.59 9.37
C ILE A 185 37.35 4.49 9.44
N VAL A 186 37.62 3.39 8.73
CA VAL A 186 36.77 2.19 8.73
C VAL A 186 37.22 1.27 9.85
N GLY A 187 36.32 1.04 10.80
CA GLY A 187 36.53 0.13 11.92
C GLY A 187 36.11 -1.30 11.61
N ASN A 188 35.53 -1.94 12.62
CA ASN A 188 35.07 -3.33 12.49
C ASN A 188 33.85 -3.45 11.59
N GLY A 189 33.77 -4.55 10.83
CA GLY A 189 32.62 -4.88 9.98
C GLY A 189 32.99 -5.88 8.88
N PRO A 190 32.03 -6.27 7.99
CA PRO A 190 30.63 -5.88 8.09
C PRO A 190 29.89 -6.58 9.23
N THR A 191 28.97 -5.85 9.87
CA THR A 191 28.06 -6.37 10.90
C THR A 191 26.66 -6.38 10.33
N ALA A 192 25.95 -7.50 10.45
CA ALA A 192 24.57 -7.63 10.00
C ALA A 192 23.66 -6.62 10.70
N GLN A 193 22.73 -6.08 9.93
CA GLN A 193 21.80 -5.05 10.37
C GLN A 193 20.37 -5.57 10.34
N HIS A 194 19.54 -5.01 11.22
CA HIS A 194 18.13 -5.34 11.36
C HIS A 194 17.27 -4.25 10.72
N PRO A 195 16.20 -4.62 9.97
CA PRO A 195 15.21 -3.65 9.55
C PRO A 195 14.45 -3.12 10.78
N THR A 196 14.21 -1.82 10.86
CA THR A 196 13.41 -1.23 11.94
C THR A 196 11.93 -1.13 11.59
N GLN A 197 11.60 -1.30 10.33
CA GLN A 197 10.27 -1.24 9.75
C GLN A 197 9.51 0.04 10.18
N PRO A 198 9.98 1.21 9.76
CA PRO A 198 9.39 2.50 10.15
C PRO A 198 8.13 2.85 9.34
N SER A 199 7.81 2.07 8.31
CA SER A 199 6.65 2.30 7.44
C SER A 199 5.33 1.92 8.11
N THR A 200 4.24 2.49 7.61
CA THR A 200 2.88 2.16 8.02
C THR A 200 2.21 1.32 6.96
N VAL A 201 1.73 0.14 7.34
CA VAL A 201 0.97 -0.76 6.48
C VAL A 201 -0.52 -0.51 6.72
N THR A 202 -1.23 -0.10 5.67
CA THR A 202 -2.66 0.21 5.74
C THR A 202 -3.43 -0.62 4.73
N PRO A 203 -4.15 -1.67 5.18
CA PRO A 203 -5.07 -2.40 4.31
C PRO A 203 -6.20 -1.49 3.83
N LYS A 204 -6.65 -1.67 2.60
CA LYS A 204 -7.90 -1.07 2.11
C LYS A 204 -9.13 -1.83 2.62
N ASP A 205 -10.28 -1.20 2.48
CA ASP A 205 -11.57 -1.78 2.87
C ASP A 205 -11.76 -3.19 2.31
N GLY A 206 -12.13 -4.12 3.18
CA GLY A 206 -12.33 -5.52 2.84
C GLY A 206 -11.06 -6.38 2.80
N TYR A 207 -9.92 -5.80 3.07
CA TYR A 207 -8.64 -6.50 3.13
C TYR A 207 -8.02 -6.40 4.53
N ARG A 208 -7.04 -7.26 4.78
CA ARG A 208 -6.17 -7.21 5.96
C ARG A 208 -4.74 -7.50 5.56
N PHE A 209 -3.78 -6.96 6.30
CA PHE A 209 -2.38 -7.37 6.17
C PHE A 209 -2.26 -8.86 6.43
N GLU A 210 -1.50 -9.55 5.59
CA GLU A 210 -1.26 -10.99 5.70
C GLU A 210 0.13 -11.29 6.23
N LYS A 211 1.14 -10.75 5.54
CA LYS A 211 2.54 -11.03 5.83
C LYS A 211 3.46 -10.08 5.06
N TRP A 212 4.71 -10.02 5.49
CA TRP A 212 5.81 -9.54 4.68
C TRP A 212 6.45 -10.69 3.89
N GLN A 213 6.93 -10.40 2.70
CA GLN A 213 7.74 -11.28 1.87
C GLN A 213 9.06 -10.60 1.55
N GLN A 214 10.15 -11.33 1.63
CA GLN A 214 11.47 -10.94 1.17
C GLN A 214 11.70 -11.45 -0.27
N ASP A 215 12.68 -10.91 -0.97
CA ASP A 215 12.96 -11.24 -2.38
C ASP A 215 13.24 -12.73 -2.62
N ASP A 216 13.80 -13.44 -1.65
CA ASP A 216 14.12 -14.87 -1.72
C ASP A 216 12.96 -15.80 -1.31
N LEU A 217 11.74 -15.29 -1.21
CA LEU A 217 10.52 -16.01 -0.79
C LEU A 217 10.46 -16.34 0.71
N THR A 218 11.26 -15.72 1.54
CA THR A 218 11.12 -15.79 3.00
C THR A 218 9.94 -14.92 3.44
N PHE A 219 9.14 -15.43 4.39
CA PHE A 219 7.93 -14.76 4.87
C PHE A 219 8.01 -14.44 6.35
N PHE A 220 7.46 -13.29 6.73
CA PHE A 220 7.32 -12.84 8.11
C PHE A 220 5.85 -12.51 8.38
N ASN A 221 5.26 -13.10 9.42
CA ASN A 221 3.84 -12.94 9.74
C ASN A 221 3.55 -11.66 10.53
N SER A 222 4.58 -10.99 10.99
CA SER A 222 4.47 -9.74 11.76
C SER A 222 5.68 -8.84 11.55
N ASP A 223 5.53 -7.57 11.92
CA ASP A 223 6.62 -6.60 11.95
C ASP A 223 7.74 -7.00 12.94
N ASP A 224 7.38 -7.69 14.03
CA ASP A 224 8.36 -8.14 15.01
C ASP A 224 9.24 -9.27 14.47
N GLU A 225 8.66 -10.22 13.72
CA GLU A 225 9.46 -11.25 13.04
C GLU A 225 10.41 -10.62 12.02
N LEU A 226 9.93 -9.62 11.27
CA LEU A 226 10.75 -8.89 10.31
C LEU A 226 11.92 -8.17 11.01
N ARG A 227 11.67 -7.45 12.10
CA ARG A 227 12.69 -6.73 12.86
C ARG A 227 13.76 -7.63 13.48
N ASN A 228 13.46 -8.91 13.69
CA ASN A 228 14.41 -9.87 14.24
C ASN A 228 15.30 -10.54 13.17
N SER A 229 15.10 -10.23 11.90
CA SER A 229 15.95 -10.74 10.81
C SER A 229 17.22 -9.89 10.65
N GLU A 230 18.26 -10.49 10.08
CA GLU A 230 19.60 -9.88 9.96
C GLU A 230 20.12 -9.95 8.52
N TYR A 231 20.71 -8.84 8.04
CA TYR A 231 21.17 -8.71 6.66
C TYR A 231 22.50 -8.00 6.53
N LEU A 232 23.25 -8.35 5.49
CA LEU A 232 24.49 -7.72 5.07
C LEU A 232 24.38 -7.05 3.69
N GLU A 233 23.22 -7.20 3.04
CA GLU A 233 22.95 -6.69 1.70
C GLU A 233 21.57 -6.03 1.67
N ASP A 234 21.33 -5.20 0.65
CA ASP A 234 20.04 -4.55 0.42
C ASP A 234 18.89 -5.55 0.40
N GLN A 235 17.77 -5.17 0.99
CA GLN A 235 16.57 -6.00 1.02
C GLN A 235 15.33 -5.21 0.66
N THR A 236 14.41 -5.89 -0.04
CA THR A 236 13.08 -5.37 -0.31
C THR A 236 12.05 -6.25 0.40
N PHE A 237 11.22 -5.61 1.22
CA PHE A 237 10.13 -6.27 1.93
C PHE A 237 8.78 -5.88 1.32
N ILE A 238 8.03 -6.90 0.91
CA ILE A 238 6.78 -6.76 0.17
C ILE A 238 5.62 -7.08 1.11
N ALA A 239 4.76 -6.10 1.39
CA ALA A 239 3.54 -6.27 2.18
C ALA A 239 2.45 -6.95 1.36
N HIS A 240 2.01 -8.13 1.77
CA HIS A 240 0.90 -8.85 1.19
C HIS A 240 -0.40 -8.60 1.95
N PHE A 241 -1.49 -8.51 1.20
CA PHE A 241 -2.83 -8.31 1.73
C PHE A 241 -3.74 -9.43 1.25
N THR A 242 -4.58 -9.93 2.14
CA THR A 242 -5.60 -10.93 1.84
C THR A 242 -6.99 -10.39 2.09
N VAL A 243 -7.97 -10.91 1.35
CA VAL A 243 -9.37 -10.56 1.54
C VAL A 243 -9.86 -11.00 2.92
N ARG A 244 -10.69 -10.20 3.56
CA ARG A 244 -11.32 -10.54 4.85
C ARG A 244 -12.31 -11.68 4.66
N ARG A 245 -12.21 -12.70 5.54
CA ARG A 245 -13.07 -13.90 5.59
C ARG A 245 -13.77 -14.06 6.92
N ASP A 246 -13.83 -12.98 7.69
CA ASP A 246 -14.31 -12.90 9.06
C ASP A 246 -15.50 -11.94 9.20
N LEU A 247 -16.22 -11.68 8.10
CA LEU A 247 -17.35 -10.76 8.07
C LEU A 247 -18.65 -11.50 8.33
N HIS A 248 -19.36 -11.08 9.38
CA HIS A 248 -20.64 -11.68 9.73
C HIS A 248 -21.73 -11.25 8.75
N TYR A 249 -22.62 -12.19 8.45
CA TYR A 249 -23.88 -11.96 7.74
C TYR A 249 -25.01 -12.68 8.44
N GLU A 250 -26.25 -12.27 8.16
CA GLU A 250 -27.45 -12.83 8.76
C GLU A 250 -28.49 -13.19 7.69
N ILE A 251 -29.21 -14.28 7.90
CA ILE A 251 -30.39 -14.67 7.12
C ILE A 251 -31.57 -14.64 8.06
N HIS A 252 -32.56 -13.79 7.74
CA HIS A 252 -33.79 -13.62 8.48
C HIS A 252 -34.93 -14.30 7.74
N TYR A 253 -35.84 -14.96 8.47
CA TYR A 253 -36.95 -15.68 7.94
C TYR A 253 -38.27 -15.00 8.31
N PHE A 254 -39.12 -14.74 7.31
CA PHE A 254 -40.40 -14.09 7.44
C PHE A 254 -41.49 -14.99 6.88
N TYR A 255 -42.59 -15.09 7.62
CA TYR A 255 -43.74 -15.94 7.28
C TYR A 255 -44.96 -15.07 7.11
N GLU A 256 -45.58 -15.12 5.91
CA GLU A 256 -46.80 -14.39 5.56
C GLU A 256 -47.97 -15.35 5.61
N ASP A 257 -48.97 -15.05 6.45
CA ASP A 257 -50.17 -15.83 6.54
C ASP A 257 -51.16 -15.59 5.37
N ALA A 258 -52.28 -16.34 5.32
CA ALA A 258 -53.28 -16.21 4.28
C ALA A 258 -53.94 -14.81 4.20
N ASN A 259 -53.84 -14.01 5.26
CA ASN A 259 -54.37 -12.65 5.32
C ASN A 259 -53.33 -11.57 4.96
N GLY A 260 -52.12 -11.99 4.61
CA GLY A 260 -51.00 -11.08 4.27
C GLY A 260 -50.27 -10.50 5.48
N VAL A 261 -50.46 -11.08 6.67
CA VAL A 261 -49.69 -10.65 7.87
C VAL A 261 -48.35 -11.35 7.89
N VAL A 262 -47.28 -10.55 7.87
CA VAL A 262 -45.92 -11.02 7.87
C VAL A 262 -45.37 -11.06 9.30
N THR A 263 -44.83 -12.21 9.72
CA THR A 263 -44.24 -12.43 11.03
C THR A 263 -42.79 -12.89 10.85
N GLU A 264 -41.85 -12.24 11.53
CA GLU A 264 -40.46 -12.70 11.59
C GLU A 264 -40.34 -13.86 12.59
N ASP A 265 -39.68 -14.93 12.19
CA ASP A 265 -39.31 -16.01 13.11
C ASP A 265 -38.07 -15.63 13.91
N THR A 266 -38.30 -14.97 15.03
CA THR A 266 -37.22 -14.57 15.95
C THR A 266 -36.64 -15.73 16.79
N ALA A 267 -37.28 -16.91 16.74
CA ALA A 267 -36.83 -18.13 17.42
C ALA A 267 -36.02 -19.04 16.48
N ALA A 268 -36.18 -18.93 15.17
CA ALA A 268 -35.25 -19.54 14.24
C ALA A 268 -33.89 -18.96 14.50
N ALA A 269 -32.88 -19.81 14.63
CA ALA A 269 -31.51 -19.35 14.68
C ALA A 269 -31.29 -18.48 13.43
N ILE A 270 -31.18 -17.16 13.63
CA ILE A 270 -30.58 -16.28 12.64
C ILE A 270 -29.30 -17.00 12.25
N VAL A 271 -29.19 -17.45 11.02
CA VAL A 271 -27.96 -18.05 10.54
C VAL A 271 -26.95 -16.92 10.47
N SER A 272 -26.29 -16.68 11.62
CA SER A 272 -25.12 -15.82 11.69
C SER A 272 -23.93 -16.67 11.28
N ASP A 273 -23.38 -16.42 10.14
CA ASP A 273 -22.21 -17.12 9.63
C ASP A 273 -21.15 -16.10 9.16
N ILE A 274 -20.00 -16.60 8.82
CA ILE A 274 -18.83 -15.81 8.42
C ILE A 274 -18.69 -15.91 6.90
N GLY A 275 -18.60 -14.77 6.25
CA GLY A 275 -18.43 -14.68 4.82
C GLY A 275 -17.18 -13.90 4.39
N VAL A 276 -16.94 -13.90 3.10
CA VAL A 276 -15.81 -13.26 2.44
C VAL A 276 -16.25 -11.92 1.88
N PHE A 277 -15.46 -10.88 2.12
CA PHE A 277 -15.69 -9.55 1.55
C PHE A 277 -15.91 -9.61 0.02
N GLY A 278 -16.96 -8.96 -0.45
CA GLY A 278 -17.29 -8.88 -1.87
C GLY A 278 -17.95 -10.12 -2.46
N GLU A 279 -18.03 -11.23 -1.73
CA GLU A 279 -18.81 -12.41 -2.14
C GLU A 279 -20.30 -12.23 -1.78
N LYS A 280 -21.18 -12.90 -2.52
CA LYS A 280 -22.60 -12.92 -2.22
C LYS A 280 -22.90 -13.90 -1.09
N ILE A 281 -23.91 -13.60 -0.29
CA ILE A 281 -24.42 -14.53 0.71
C ILE A 281 -25.02 -15.74 0.00
N LEU A 282 -24.53 -16.95 0.34
CA LEU A 282 -25.03 -18.17 -0.26
C LEU A 282 -26.46 -18.50 0.25
N THR A 283 -27.44 -18.41 -0.64
CA THR A 283 -28.85 -18.73 -0.35
C THR A 283 -29.30 -20.12 -0.87
N THR A 284 -28.36 -20.90 -1.41
CA THR A 284 -28.65 -22.23 -1.97
C THR A 284 -29.10 -23.25 -0.93
N THR A 285 -28.85 -22.99 0.35
CA THR A 285 -29.27 -23.83 1.48
C THR A 285 -30.67 -23.45 2.02
N VAL A 286 -31.25 -22.36 1.52
CA VAL A 286 -32.61 -21.95 1.92
C VAL A 286 -33.60 -22.99 1.44
N PRO A 287 -34.40 -23.65 2.35
CA PRO A 287 -35.38 -24.65 1.94
C PRO A 287 -36.46 -24.02 1.09
N LYS A 288 -37.02 -24.81 0.14
CA LYS A 288 -38.17 -24.37 -0.66
C LYS A 288 -39.47 -24.39 0.13
N GLU A 289 -39.55 -25.21 1.16
CA GLU A 289 -40.71 -25.40 2.03
C GLU A 289 -40.23 -25.25 3.49
N SER A 290 -41.10 -24.75 4.36
CA SER A 290 -40.83 -24.58 5.77
C SER A 290 -42.09 -24.74 6.60
N GLU A 291 -41.94 -25.11 7.88
CA GLU A 291 -42.99 -25.11 8.86
C GLU A 291 -42.81 -24.01 9.90
N PHE A 292 -43.86 -23.28 10.19
CA PHE A 292 -43.85 -22.24 11.22
C PHE A 292 -45.19 -22.27 12.00
N ASN A 293 -45.12 -22.34 13.32
CA ASN A 293 -46.27 -22.42 14.22
C ASN A 293 -47.28 -23.54 13.82
N GLY A 294 -46.75 -24.68 13.36
CA GLY A 294 -47.58 -25.84 12.97
C GLY A 294 -48.33 -25.65 11.66
N LYS A 295 -47.94 -24.72 10.84
CA LYS A 295 -48.47 -24.44 9.50
C LYS A 295 -47.38 -24.63 8.45
N HIS A 296 -47.78 -25.05 7.26
CA HIS A 296 -46.92 -25.24 6.11
C HIS A 296 -46.78 -23.94 5.30
N TYR A 297 -45.56 -23.66 4.82
CA TYR A 297 -45.21 -22.47 4.04
C TYR A 297 -44.32 -22.85 2.89
N VAL A 298 -44.43 -22.13 1.79
CA VAL A 298 -43.61 -22.28 0.60
C VAL A 298 -42.76 -21.01 0.38
N LEU A 299 -41.53 -21.18 -0.08
CA LEU A 299 -40.64 -20.08 -0.39
C LEU A 299 -41.20 -19.21 -1.50
N GLU A 300 -41.39 -17.94 -1.24
CA GLU A 300 -41.93 -17.00 -2.21
C GLU A 300 -40.84 -16.13 -2.84
N ARG A 301 -40.00 -15.52 -2.03
CA ARG A 301 -38.89 -14.66 -2.51
C ARG A 301 -37.77 -14.57 -1.49
N ILE A 302 -36.60 -14.18 -2.01
CA ILE A 302 -35.41 -13.86 -1.22
C ILE A 302 -35.00 -12.45 -1.59
N GLU A 303 -34.88 -11.56 -0.59
CA GLU A 303 -34.42 -10.20 -0.75
C GLU A 303 -32.97 -10.09 -0.24
N GLY A 304 -32.13 -9.34 -0.94
CA GLY A 304 -30.72 -9.16 -0.57
C GLY A 304 -29.78 -10.27 -1.03
N ALA A 305 -30.26 -11.30 -1.74
CA ALA A 305 -29.43 -12.40 -2.27
C ALA A 305 -28.34 -11.90 -3.26
N ASP A 306 -28.54 -10.75 -3.90
CA ASP A 306 -27.58 -10.15 -4.82
C ASP A 306 -26.57 -9.22 -4.15
N LYS A 307 -26.76 -8.90 -2.88
CA LYS A 307 -25.85 -8.07 -2.12
C LYS A 307 -24.52 -8.80 -1.90
N GLN A 308 -23.43 -8.03 -1.99
CA GLN A 308 -22.11 -8.49 -1.62
C GLN A 308 -21.86 -8.21 -0.14
N ILE A 309 -21.14 -9.10 0.53
CA ILE A 309 -20.76 -8.94 1.92
C ILE A 309 -19.81 -7.75 2.04
N GLY A 310 -20.22 -6.75 2.80
CA GLY A 310 -19.50 -5.53 3.11
C GLY A 310 -18.93 -5.53 4.53
N LEU A 311 -18.36 -4.40 4.93
CA LEU A 311 -17.75 -4.22 6.26
C LEU A 311 -18.77 -4.02 7.38
N ASP A 312 -19.93 -3.44 7.07
CA ASP A 312 -21.01 -3.23 8.05
C ASP A 312 -21.84 -4.50 8.17
N PRO A 313 -21.82 -5.21 9.30
CA PRO A 313 -22.61 -6.42 9.51
C PRO A 313 -24.11 -6.19 9.37
N LYS A 314 -24.59 -4.97 9.64
CA LYS A 314 -26.03 -4.63 9.53
C LYS A 314 -26.51 -4.58 8.09
N GLU A 315 -25.61 -4.33 7.15
CA GLU A 315 -25.91 -4.33 5.73
C GLU A 315 -25.81 -5.75 5.12
N ASN A 316 -25.15 -6.67 5.80
CA ASN A 316 -24.95 -8.06 5.38
C ASN A 316 -26.16 -8.92 5.79
N MET A 317 -27.31 -8.58 5.26
CA MET A 317 -28.57 -9.24 5.64
C MET A 317 -29.31 -9.72 4.40
N VAL A 318 -29.83 -10.94 4.46
CA VAL A 318 -30.75 -11.54 3.51
C VAL A 318 -32.06 -11.84 4.20
N ASN A 319 -33.16 -11.43 3.60
CA ASN A 319 -34.50 -11.70 4.08
C ASN A 319 -35.16 -12.77 3.19
N VAL A 320 -35.59 -13.85 3.81
CA VAL A 320 -36.27 -14.97 3.17
C VAL A 320 -37.74 -14.92 3.53
N TYR A 321 -38.59 -14.83 2.55
CA TYR A 321 -40.07 -14.76 2.73
C TYR A 321 -40.73 -16.04 2.29
N TYR A 322 -41.46 -16.62 3.20
CA TYR A 322 -42.34 -17.76 2.98
C TYR A 322 -43.80 -17.32 3.06
N SER A 323 -44.63 -17.88 2.22
CA SER A 323 -46.07 -17.65 2.26
C SER A 323 -46.80 -18.94 2.61
N MET A 324 -47.89 -18.81 3.40
CA MET A 324 -48.68 -19.95 3.85
C MET A 324 -49.24 -20.76 2.66
N ASP A 325 -49.19 -22.08 2.78
CA ASP A 325 -49.63 -23.06 1.80
C ASP A 325 -50.24 -24.24 2.55
N GLU A 326 -51.54 -24.15 2.86
CA GLU A 326 -52.32 -25.16 3.61
C GLU A 326 -53.43 -25.76 2.77
N ILE A 327 -53.71 -25.19 1.58
CA ILE A 327 -54.78 -25.61 0.70
C ILE A 327 -54.27 -25.89 -0.71
N GLY A 328 -55.00 -26.71 -1.49
CA GLY A 328 -54.61 -27.02 -2.88
C GLY A 328 -55.77 -27.38 -3.78
N GLU A 329 -55.54 -27.29 -5.10
CA GLU A 329 -56.58 -27.59 -6.11
C GLU A 329 -56.99 -29.07 -6.17
N ILE A 330 -56.03 -29.98 -5.86
CA ILE A 330 -56.28 -31.43 -5.93
C ILE A 330 -56.99 -31.90 -4.67
N ASP A 331 -56.42 -31.55 -3.53
CA ASP A 331 -57.00 -31.78 -2.21
C ASP A 331 -57.11 -30.42 -1.48
N PRO A 332 -58.32 -29.92 -1.22
CA PRO A 332 -58.55 -28.63 -0.61
C PRO A 332 -58.01 -28.49 0.84
N ASP A 333 -57.56 -29.56 1.45
CA ASP A 333 -57.02 -29.58 2.83
C ASP A 333 -55.53 -29.97 2.88
N GLU A 334 -54.84 -30.00 1.74
CA GLU A 334 -53.44 -30.33 1.61
C GLU A 334 -52.67 -29.27 0.80
N PRO A 335 -51.42 -28.97 1.15
CA PRO A 335 -50.59 -28.00 0.41
C PRO A 335 -50.30 -28.46 -1.03
N ASP A 336 -50.16 -27.48 -1.94
CA ASP A 336 -49.88 -27.76 -3.35
C ASP A 336 -48.66 -26.98 -3.94
N ASN A 337 -47.90 -26.35 -3.10
CA ASN A 337 -46.74 -25.47 -3.43
C ASN A 337 -47.14 -24.14 -4.08
N ILE A 338 -48.39 -23.75 -3.92
CA ILE A 338 -48.91 -22.45 -4.34
C ILE A 338 -49.41 -21.71 -3.10
N PRO A 339 -48.86 -20.53 -2.76
CA PRO A 339 -49.36 -19.78 -1.60
C PRO A 339 -50.85 -19.57 -1.59
N ASP A 340 -51.50 -19.85 -0.46
CA ASP A 340 -52.98 -19.73 -0.27
C ASP A 340 -53.52 -18.37 -0.71
N LYS A 341 -52.77 -17.30 -0.55
CA LYS A 341 -53.17 -15.96 -0.99
C LYS A 341 -53.41 -15.83 -2.49
N TYR A 342 -52.88 -16.75 -3.30
CA TYR A 342 -53.09 -16.81 -4.74
C TYR A 342 -54.19 -17.75 -5.16
N GLN A 343 -54.91 -18.30 -4.18
CA GLN A 343 -56.00 -19.24 -4.40
C GLN A 343 -57.29 -18.71 -3.83
N VAL A 344 -58.41 -19.22 -4.33
CA VAL A 344 -59.78 -18.90 -3.87
C VAL A 344 -60.47 -20.18 -3.50
N THR A 345 -61.01 -20.21 -2.28
CA THR A 345 -61.75 -21.37 -1.73
C THR A 345 -63.26 -21.21 -1.93
N PHE A 346 -63.88 -22.27 -2.42
CA PHE A 346 -65.30 -22.36 -2.54
C PHE A 346 -65.86 -23.48 -1.67
N GLN A 347 -66.89 -23.17 -0.88
CA GLN A 347 -67.56 -24.14 -0.02
C GLN A 347 -69.02 -24.24 -0.43
N TYR A 348 -69.57 -25.47 -0.37
CA TYR A 348 -70.97 -25.77 -0.71
C TYR A 348 -71.60 -26.43 0.49
N ILE A 349 -72.61 -25.76 1.09
CA ILE A 349 -73.31 -26.25 2.30
C ILE A 349 -74.82 -26.28 2.11
N SER A 350 -75.49 -27.06 2.93
CA SER A 350 -76.94 -27.04 3.06
C SER A 350 -77.39 -26.03 4.09
N GLU A 351 -78.41 -25.21 3.86
CA GLU A 351 -79.01 -24.34 4.86
C GLU A 351 -79.47 -25.11 6.11
N ASN A 352 -79.98 -26.34 5.87
CA ASN A 352 -80.43 -27.24 6.92
C ASN A 352 -80.23 -28.68 6.46
N PRO A 353 -79.32 -29.47 7.06
CA PRO A 353 -79.14 -30.88 6.69
C PRO A 353 -80.42 -31.79 6.79
N SER A 354 -81.42 -31.35 7.56
CA SER A 354 -82.71 -32.07 7.63
C SER A 354 -83.61 -31.79 6.44
N TYR A 355 -83.39 -30.74 5.68
CA TYR A 355 -84.18 -30.40 4.48
C TYR A 355 -83.54 -30.96 3.21
N GLY A 356 -82.21 -31.08 3.20
CA GLY A 356 -81.51 -31.65 2.06
C GLY A 356 -79.97 -31.69 2.27
N THR A 357 -79.30 -32.46 1.44
CA THR A 357 -77.87 -32.70 1.50
C THR A 357 -77.19 -32.14 0.29
N VAL A 358 -75.95 -31.75 0.50
CA VAL A 358 -74.94 -31.42 -0.53
C VAL A 358 -73.86 -32.49 -0.50
N SER A 359 -73.51 -33.03 -1.65
CA SER A 359 -72.49 -34.06 -1.81
C SER A 359 -71.62 -33.80 -3.05
N GLY A 360 -70.56 -34.58 -3.23
CA GLY A 360 -69.58 -34.35 -4.26
C GLY A 360 -68.40 -33.55 -3.71
N LYS A 361 -67.84 -32.69 -4.50
CA LYS A 361 -66.75 -31.79 -4.06
C LYS A 361 -67.31 -30.57 -3.31
N VAL A 362 -67.60 -30.76 -2.04
CA VAL A 362 -68.23 -29.73 -1.17
C VAL A 362 -67.30 -28.60 -0.81
N LYS A 363 -66.00 -28.76 -1.06
CA LYS A 363 -64.97 -27.76 -0.99
C LYS A 363 -64.04 -27.86 -2.23
N GLU A 364 -63.71 -26.76 -2.84
CA GLU A 364 -62.78 -26.73 -3.94
C GLU A 364 -61.93 -25.46 -3.84
N VAL A 365 -60.69 -25.56 -4.36
CA VAL A 365 -59.69 -24.45 -4.41
C VAL A 365 -59.40 -24.20 -5.88
N VAL A 366 -59.34 -22.94 -6.27
CA VAL A 366 -59.00 -22.52 -7.63
C VAL A 366 -57.88 -21.47 -7.59
N THR A 367 -56.78 -21.76 -8.28
CA THR A 367 -55.63 -20.86 -8.37
C THR A 367 -55.92 -19.71 -9.33
N ARG A 368 -55.53 -18.50 -8.95
CA ARG A 368 -55.65 -17.30 -9.79
C ARG A 368 -54.81 -17.40 -11.05
N PRO A 369 -55.26 -16.87 -12.16
CA PRO A 369 -54.46 -16.85 -13.39
C PRO A 369 -53.21 -15.97 -13.21
N LYS A 370 -52.18 -16.29 -13.99
CA LYS A 370 -50.94 -15.49 -14.02
C LYS A 370 -51.02 -14.41 -15.10
N ASN A 371 -50.41 -13.29 -14.80
CA ASN A 371 -50.10 -12.23 -15.75
C ASN A 371 -48.96 -12.66 -16.73
N ALA A 372 -48.74 -11.88 -17.76
CA ALA A 372 -47.70 -12.15 -18.75
C ALA A 372 -46.25 -12.17 -18.13
N ASP A 373 -46.04 -11.49 -17.02
CA ASP A 373 -44.77 -11.45 -16.28
C ASP A 373 -44.61 -12.63 -15.29
N GLY A 374 -45.58 -13.51 -15.21
CA GLY A 374 -45.58 -14.69 -14.34
C GLY A 374 -46.15 -14.46 -12.93
N THR A 375 -46.49 -13.23 -12.56
CA THR A 375 -47.15 -12.90 -11.28
C THR A 375 -48.61 -13.31 -11.29
N TYR A 376 -49.18 -13.61 -10.12
CA TYR A 376 -50.58 -13.92 -10.02
C TYR A 376 -51.49 -12.68 -10.14
N ASN A 377 -52.56 -12.78 -10.91
CA ASN A 377 -53.50 -11.68 -11.09
C ASN A 377 -54.56 -11.68 -9.97
N MET A 378 -54.33 -10.83 -8.97
CA MET A 378 -55.19 -10.75 -7.77
C MET A 378 -56.58 -10.19 -8.01
N THR A 379 -56.82 -9.56 -9.15
CA THR A 379 -58.12 -8.96 -9.53
C THR A 379 -58.87 -9.74 -10.57
N ALA A 380 -58.24 -10.75 -11.18
CA ALA A 380 -58.94 -11.60 -12.15
C ALA A 380 -59.91 -12.53 -11.43
N PRO A 381 -61.16 -12.64 -11.93
CA PRO A 381 -62.10 -13.60 -11.40
C PRO A 381 -61.68 -15.04 -11.73
N VAL A 382 -61.91 -15.94 -10.79
CA VAL A 382 -61.74 -17.37 -10.97
C VAL A 382 -63.16 -18.05 -11.03
N HIS A 383 -63.24 -19.21 -11.64
CA HIS A 383 -64.43 -19.92 -11.86
C HIS A 383 -64.39 -21.30 -11.17
N PRO A 384 -65.28 -21.58 -10.18
CA PRO A 384 -65.32 -22.89 -9.56
C PRO A 384 -65.87 -23.92 -10.58
N LYS A 385 -65.48 -25.18 -10.41
CA LYS A 385 -66.05 -26.26 -11.20
C LYS A 385 -67.50 -26.63 -10.75
N ALA A 386 -67.76 -26.39 -9.47
CA ALA A 386 -69.08 -26.67 -8.82
C ALA A 386 -69.51 -28.11 -9.01
N GLU A 387 -68.61 -29.09 -8.86
CA GLU A 387 -68.91 -30.53 -9.01
C GLU A 387 -69.60 -31.06 -7.77
N VAL A 388 -70.80 -30.51 -7.50
CA VAL A 388 -71.68 -30.86 -6.35
C VAL A 388 -73.00 -31.32 -6.78
N THR A 389 -73.64 -32.20 -5.96
CA THR A 389 -74.98 -32.70 -6.14
C THR A 389 -75.80 -32.34 -4.92
N VAL A 390 -77.04 -31.86 -5.16
CA VAL A 390 -78.04 -31.53 -4.10
C VAL A 390 -79.14 -32.48 -4.16
N ALA A 391 -79.65 -32.95 -2.98
CA ALA A 391 -80.76 -33.78 -2.86
C ALA A 391 -81.68 -33.33 -1.68
N GLY A 392 -82.95 -33.11 -1.94
CA GLY A 392 -83.93 -32.84 -0.91
C GLY A 392 -84.28 -34.09 -0.11
N ILE A 393 -84.70 -33.92 1.14
CA ILE A 393 -85.13 -35.01 2.05
C ILE A 393 -86.61 -34.92 2.28
N GLY A 394 -87.31 -36.05 2.13
CA GLY A 394 -88.78 -36.13 2.29
C GLY A 394 -89.53 -35.25 1.28
N ASN A 395 -90.29 -34.30 1.79
CA ASN A 395 -91.09 -33.37 0.95
C ASN A 395 -90.34 -32.08 0.61
N TYR A 396 -89.06 -32.01 0.93
CA TYR A 396 -88.24 -30.85 0.55
C TYR A 396 -87.59 -31.05 -0.80
N LYS A 397 -87.57 -29.99 -1.60
CA LYS A 397 -86.94 -29.98 -2.91
C LYS A 397 -85.95 -28.83 -2.98
N PHE A 398 -84.78 -29.04 -3.67
CA PHE A 398 -83.81 -27.98 -3.94
C PHE A 398 -84.52 -26.79 -4.61
N ASN A 399 -84.29 -25.61 -4.10
CA ASN A 399 -84.85 -24.36 -4.62
C ASN A 399 -83.73 -23.52 -5.35
N ARG A 400 -82.65 -23.21 -4.67
CA ARG A 400 -81.61 -22.40 -5.23
C ARG A 400 -80.31 -22.53 -4.42
N TRP A 401 -79.24 -22.14 -5.03
CA TRP A 401 -78.05 -21.78 -4.37
C TRP A 401 -77.99 -20.27 -4.07
N SER A 402 -77.29 -19.82 -3.04
CA SER A 402 -76.98 -18.42 -2.78
C SER A 402 -75.57 -18.24 -2.18
N ASP A 403 -74.89 -17.24 -2.63
CA ASP A 403 -73.65 -16.78 -2.04
C ASP A 403 -73.83 -15.63 -1.00
N GLY A 404 -75.11 -15.36 -0.66
CA GLY A 404 -75.52 -14.26 0.21
C GLY A 404 -75.91 -13.00 -0.55
N ASN A 405 -75.48 -12.82 -1.79
CA ASN A 405 -75.76 -11.65 -2.63
C ASN A 405 -76.54 -12.03 -3.89
N THR A 406 -76.16 -13.15 -4.49
CA THR A 406 -76.71 -13.63 -5.75
C THR A 406 -77.33 -15.03 -5.57
N ASN A 407 -78.43 -15.29 -6.28
CA ASN A 407 -79.06 -16.61 -6.32
C ASN A 407 -78.77 -17.30 -7.66
N TYR A 408 -78.53 -18.60 -7.61
CA TYR A 408 -78.26 -19.46 -8.77
C TYR A 408 -79.23 -20.64 -8.76
N SER A 409 -79.85 -20.96 -9.91
CA SER A 409 -80.83 -22.04 -10.02
C SER A 409 -80.15 -23.41 -10.11
N ALA A 410 -78.88 -23.47 -10.45
CA ALA A 410 -78.11 -24.71 -10.59
C ALA A 410 -76.61 -24.48 -10.32
N ALA A 411 -75.91 -25.56 -9.96
CA ALA A 411 -74.46 -25.52 -9.81
C ALA A 411 -73.72 -25.10 -11.10
N SER A 412 -74.27 -25.38 -12.27
CA SER A 412 -73.73 -24.97 -13.56
C SER A 412 -73.74 -23.46 -13.80
N GLU A 413 -74.59 -22.70 -13.12
CA GLU A 413 -74.61 -21.25 -13.15
C GLU A 413 -73.46 -20.67 -12.27
N ILE A 414 -73.22 -21.30 -11.12
CA ILE A 414 -72.04 -20.97 -10.26
C ILE A 414 -70.78 -21.19 -11.04
N ALA A 415 -70.60 -22.29 -11.77
CA ALA A 415 -69.45 -22.60 -12.57
C ALA A 415 -69.17 -21.56 -13.67
N LYS A 416 -70.15 -20.81 -14.13
CA LYS A 416 -70.03 -19.74 -15.13
C LYS A 416 -69.76 -18.37 -14.50
N ALA A 417 -70.10 -18.22 -13.24
CA ALA A 417 -69.87 -16.97 -12.51
C ALA A 417 -68.42 -16.81 -12.13
N GLY A 418 -67.91 -15.56 -12.06
CA GLY A 418 -66.53 -15.23 -11.67
C GLY A 418 -66.45 -14.65 -10.27
N PHE A 419 -65.50 -15.10 -9.48
CA PHE A 419 -65.34 -14.73 -8.07
C PHE A 419 -63.87 -14.28 -7.81
N ILE A 420 -63.70 -13.24 -6.98
CA ILE A 420 -62.39 -12.71 -6.63
C ILE A 420 -62.02 -13.00 -5.17
N ALA A 421 -62.89 -13.62 -4.39
CA ALA A 421 -62.68 -13.92 -2.97
C ALA A 421 -63.32 -15.25 -2.61
N ASP A 422 -62.93 -15.85 -1.49
CA ASP A 422 -63.52 -17.03 -0.91
C ASP A 422 -65.02 -16.86 -0.79
N THR A 423 -65.71 -17.89 -1.21
CA THR A 423 -67.20 -17.83 -1.31
C THR A 423 -67.84 -19.13 -0.81
N THR A 424 -68.82 -18.98 0.04
CA THR A 424 -69.67 -20.08 0.51
C THR A 424 -71.01 -20.03 -0.21
N PHE A 425 -71.37 -21.13 -0.90
CA PHE A 425 -72.65 -21.30 -1.53
C PHE A 425 -73.58 -22.16 -0.63
N THR A 426 -74.71 -21.61 -0.26
CA THR A 426 -75.76 -22.30 0.55
C THR A 426 -76.88 -22.79 -0.32
N ALA A 427 -77.13 -24.09 -0.25
CA ALA A 427 -78.29 -24.71 -0.90
C ALA A 427 -79.55 -24.51 -0.04
N TYR A 428 -80.54 -23.85 -0.63
CA TYR A 428 -81.84 -23.63 -0.02
C TYR A 428 -82.88 -24.63 -0.55
N PHE A 429 -83.78 -25.06 0.35
CA PHE A 429 -84.77 -26.04 0.04
C PHE A 429 -86.17 -25.47 0.34
N SER A 430 -87.20 -25.88 -0.45
CA SER A 430 -88.58 -25.51 -0.23
C SER A 430 -89.41 -26.76 0.01
N TYR A 431 -90.37 -26.66 0.94
CA TYR A 431 -91.35 -27.71 1.20
C TYR A 431 -92.32 -27.79 0.03
N SER A 432 -92.54 -28.99 -0.49
CA SER A 432 -93.43 -29.29 -1.60
C SER A 432 -94.49 -30.35 -1.19
N GLY A 433 -95.16 -29.99 -0.10
CA GLY A 433 -96.24 -30.86 0.41
C GLY A 433 -97.48 -30.89 -0.42
#